data_b33567c287b21b840dce398c008ed300
#
_entry.id   b33567c287b21b840dce398c008ed300
#
_cell.length_a   1.000
_cell.length_b   1.000
_cell.length_c   1.000
_cell.angle_alpha   90.00
_cell.angle_beta   90.00
_cell.angle_gamma   90.00
#
_symmetry.space_group_name_H-M   'P 1'
#
loop_
_entity.id
_entity.type
_entity.pdbx_description
1 polymer ?
#
loop_
_entity_poly.entity_id
_entity_poly.type
_entity_poly.pdbx_seq_one_letter_code
_entity_poly.pdbx_strand_id
1 'polypeptide(L)'
;VGLSVKDRDLTVPPASPANGDRYIVPVAATGAWAGKTHQIAVRINGAWEYHPPKVGWLCYIEDEATLSAFKPAGWSAGIAI
;
A
#
# COMPACT_ATOMS: atom_id res chain seq x y z
N VAL A 1 -11.32 -0.99 13.47
CA VAL A 1 -11.22 -1.06 12.02
C VAL A 1 -9.75 -1.05 11.63
N GLY A 2 -9.32 -2.10 10.93
CA GLY A 2 -7.95 -2.19 10.49
C GLY A 2 -7.74 -1.56 9.13
N LEU A 3 -6.49 -1.18 8.84
CA LEU A 3 -6.07 -0.78 7.52
C LEU A 3 -5.77 -2.04 6.71
N SER A 4 -6.28 -2.13 5.49
CA SER A 4 -5.95 -3.24 4.60
C SER A 4 -5.66 -2.71 3.21
N VAL A 5 -4.78 -3.42 2.49
CA VAL A 5 -4.45 -3.12 1.11
C VAL A 5 -4.53 -4.40 0.30
N LYS A 6 -4.77 -4.26 -1.01
CA LYS A 6 -4.89 -5.41 -1.89
C LYS A 6 -3.54 -6.03 -2.22
N ASP A 7 -2.50 -5.21 -2.35
CA ASP A 7 -1.18 -5.65 -2.80
C ASP A 7 -0.13 -4.64 -2.36
N ARG A 8 1.13 -5.04 -2.36
CA ARG A 8 2.26 -4.15 -2.10
C ARG A 8 3.44 -4.37 -3.04
N ASP A 9 3.27 -5.16 -4.08
CA ASP A 9 4.33 -5.54 -5.00
C ASP A 9 4.16 -4.99 -6.40
N LEU A 10 3.10 -4.22 -6.65
CA LEU A 10 2.87 -3.65 -7.97
C LEU A 10 3.75 -2.42 -8.17
N THR A 11 4.67 -2.50 -9.15
CA THR A 11 5.54 -1.37 -9.48
C THR A 11 4.88 -0.38 -10.44
N VAL A 12 3.73 -0.76 -11.02
CA VAL A 12 2.95 0.08 -11.90
C VAL A 12 1.53 0.14 -11.32
N PRO A 13 0.90 1.32 -11.24
CA PRO A 13 -0.48 1.39 -10.77
C PRO A 13 -1.39 0.51 -11.61
N PRO A 14 -2.39 -0.17 -11.01
CA PRO A 14 -3.32 -0.98 -11.79
C PRO A 14 -4.10 -0.14 -12.80
N ALA A 15 -4.42 -0.72 -13.94
CA ALA A 15 -5.05 0.00 -15.05
C ALA A 15 -6.50 0.38 -14.75
N SER A 16 -7.22 -0.43 -13.99
CA SER A 16 -8.64 -0.21 -13.74
C SER A 16 -8.99 -0.45 -12.27
N PRO A 17 -8.43 0.36 -11.37
CA PRO A 17 -8.73 0.18 -9.94
C PRO A 17 -10.16 0.60 -9.64
N ALA A 18 -10.79 -0.09 -8.69
CA ALA A 18 -12.11 0.30 -8.22
C ALA A 18 -11.99 1.40 -7.17
N ASN A 19 -13.05 2.20 -7.04
CA ASN A 19 -13.09 3.23 -6.01
C ASN A 19 -12.95 2.59 -4.63
N GLY A 20 -12.05 3.11 -3.81
CA GLY A 20 -11.76 2.58 -2.49
C GLY A 20 -10.64 1.55 -2.44
N ASP A 21 -10.13 1.10 -3.59
CA ASP A 21 -9.00 0.17 -3.60
C ASP A 21 -7.76 0.83 -2.99
N ARG A 22 -7.04 0.06 -2.15
CA ARG A 22 -5.84 0.54 -1.48
C ARG A 22 -4.67 -0.37 -1.79
N TYR A 23 -3.50 0.25 -1.92
CA TYR A 23 -2.24 -0.44 -2.21
C TYR A 23 -1.12 0.21 -1.43
N ILE A 24 -0.08 -0.57 -1.08
CA ILE A 24 1.18 -0.01 -0.61
C ILE A 24 2.09 0.15 -1.82
N VAL A 25 2.63 1.35 -2.02
CA VAL A 25 3.52 1.63 -3.14
C VAL A 25 4.89 1.02 -2.86
N PRO A 26 5.38 0.10 -3.72
CA PRO A 26 6.69 -0.52 -3.51
C PRO A 26 7.83 0.40 -3.92
N VAL A 27 9.05 -0.05 -3.62
CA VAL A 27 10.26 0.60 -4.10
C VAL A 27 10.30 0.52 -5.63
N ALA A 28 10.80 1.55 -6.27
CA ALA A 28 10.93 1.64 -7.74
C ALA A 28 9.59 1.64 -8.49
N ALA A 29 8.53 2.10 -7.85
CA ALA A 29 7.25 2.27 -8.53
C ALA A 29 7.35 3.36 -9.60
N THR A 30 6.56 3.21 -10.66
CA THR A 30 6.55 4.12 -11.80
C THR A 30 5.15 4.68 -12.03
N GLY A 31 5.01 5.54 -13.03
CA GLY A 31 3.73 6.17 -13.34
C GLY A 31 3.29 7.10 -12.23
N ALA A 32 2.01 7.11 -11.92
CA ALA A 32 1.45 8.00 -10.90
C ALA A 32 2.01 7.72 -9.50
N TRP A 33 2.58 6.54 -9.28
CA TRP A 33 3.14 6.15 -7.99
C TRP A 33 4.63 6.48 -7.83
N ALA A 34 5.26 7.05 -8.83
CA ALA A 34 6.68 7.39 -8.76
C ALA A 34 6.93 8.37 -7.61
N GLY A 35 7.94 8.10 -6.80
CA GLY A 35 8.28 8.94 -5.65
C GLY A 35 7.38 8.76 -4.43
N LYS A 36 6.46 7.80 -4.45
CA LYS A 36 5.52 7.56 -3.35
C LYS A 36 5.86 6.29 -2.57
N THR A 37 7.10 5.86 -2.59
CA THR A 37 7.55 4.63 -1.93
C THR A 37 7.04 4.53 -0.50
N HIS A 38 6.51 3.36 -0.14
CA HIS A 38 5.95 2.99 1.17
C HIS A 38 4.62 3.67 1.51
N GLN A 39 4.15 4.61 0.71
CA GLN A 39 2.88 5.28 1.01
C GLN A 39 1.70 4.39 0.67
N ILE A 40 0.58 4.64 1.36
CA ILE A 40 -0.68 3.97 1.05
C ILE A 40 -1.35 4.76 -0.08
N ALA A 41 -1.57 4.12 -1.22
CA ALA A 41 -2.29 4.73 -2.32
C ALA A 41 -3.75 4.28 -2.27
N VAL A 42 -4.67 5.23 -2.26
CA VAL A 42 -6.11 4.97 -2.21
C VAL A 42 -6.75 5.54 -3.46
N ARG A 43 -7.55 4.73 -4.16
CA ARG A 43 -8.27 5.20 -5.35
C ARG A 43 -9.59 5.83 -4.91
N ILE A 44 -9.76 7.13 -5.16
CA ILE A 44 -10.96 7.86 -4.79
C ILE A 44 -11.41 8.72 -5.97
N ASN A 45 -12.64 8.50 -6.43
CA ASN A 45 -13.26 9.29 -7.49
C ASN A 45 -12.38 9.46 -8.73
N GLY A 46 -11.72 8.38 -9.15
CA GLY A 46 -10.89 8.41 -10.34
C GLY A 46 -9.49 8.98 -10.14
N ALA A 47 -9.09 9.27 -8.92
CA ALA A 47 -7.76 9.80 -8.61
C ALA A 47 -7.10 9.00 -7.50
N TRP A 48 -5.76 9.08 -7.42
CA TRP A 48 -5.00 8.47 -6.34
C TRP A 48 -4.78 9.49 -5.24
N GLU A 49 -5.08 9.10 -3.99
CA GLU A 49 -4.64 9.83 -2.80
C GLU A 49 -3.56 9.03 -2.11
N TYR A 50 -2.59 9.71 -1.51
CA TYR A 50 -1.44 9.07 -0.88
C TYR A 50 -1.37 9.45 0.58
N HIS A 51 -1.14 8.44 1.43
CA HIS A 51 -1.05 8.63 2.87
C HIS A 51 0.31 8.11 3.35
N PRO A 52 1.24 9.01 3.73
CA PRO A 52 2.52 8.58 4.27
C PRO A 52 2.30 7.83 5.59
N PRO A 53 2.83 6.62 5.73
CA PRO A 53 2.63 5.86 6.96
C PRO A 53 3.48 6.43 8.09
N LYS A 54 3.06 6.14 9.31
CA LYS A 54 3.86 6.46 10.51
C LYS A 54 4.32 5.16 11.15
N VAL A 55 5.49 5.21 11.79
CA VAL A 55 6.02 4.05 12.50
C VAL A 55 4.98 3.54 13.50
N GLY A 56 4.74 2.24 13.46
CA GLY A 56 3.74 1.59 14.29
C GLY A 56 2.41 1.32 13.61
N TRP A 57 2.19 1.85 12.41
CA TRP A 57 0.98 1.51 11.67
C TRP A 57 0.97 0.02 11.32
N LEU A 58 -0.21 -0.60 11.43
CA LEU A 58 -0.42 -1.99 11.03
C LEU A 58 -1.31 -2.03 9.80
N CYS A 59 -0.99 -2.92 8.86
CA CYS A 59 -1.73 -3.04 7.62
C CYS A 59 -1.86 -4.51 7.22
N TYR A 60 -3.07 -4.95 6.93
CA TYR A 60 -3.30 -6.28 6.41
C TYR A 60 -3.08 -6.29 4.89
N ILE A 61 -2.23 -7.20 4.42
CA ILE A 61 -1.93 -7.35 2.99
C ILE A 61 -2.76 -8.50 2.46
N GLU A 62 -3.78 -8.20 1.67
CA GLU A 62 -4.78 -9.20 1.27
C GLU A 62 -4.20 -10.31 0.41
N ASP A 63 -3.36 -9.99 -0.57
CA ASP A 63 -2.78 -11.01 -1.45
C ASP A 63 -1.77 -11.92 -0.76
N GLU A 64 -1.21 -11.49 0.36
CA GLU A 64 -0.25 -12.28 1.15
C GLU A 64 -0.90 -12.92 2.36
N ALA A 65 -2.10 -12.48 2.74
CA ALA A 65 -2.80 -12.91 3.97
C ALA A 65 -1.91 -12.72 5.21
N THR A 66 -1.22 -11.58 5.28
CA THR A 66 -0.31 -11.28 6.40
C THR A 66 -0.58 -9.88 6.94
N LEU A 67 -0.19 -9.67 8.19
CA LEU A 67 -0.24 -8.35 8.82
C LEU A 67 1.18 -7.78 8.84
N SER A 68 1.34 -6.58 8.29
CA SER A 68 2.62 -5.89 8.23
C SER A 68 2.61 -4.67 9.12
N ALA A 69 3.75 -4.37 9.73
CA ALA A 69 3.94 -3.16 10.54
C ALA A 69 4.91 -2.21 9.85
N PHE A 70 4.64 -0.91 9.90
CA PHE A 70 5.55 0.08 9.36
C PHE A 70 6.64 0.37 10.39
N LYS A 71 7.89 0.19 9.98
CA LYS A 71 9.09 0.42 10.79
C LYS A 71 9.94 1.49 10.12
N PRO A 72 10.95 2.04 10.80
CA PRO A 72 11.80 3.07 10.20
C PRO A 72 12.43 2.67 8.86
N ALA A 73 12.69 1.38 8.64
CA ALA A 73 13.25 0.88 7.39
C ALA A 73 12.19 0.57 6.32
N GLY A 74 10.90 0.64 6.65
CA GLY A 74 9.81 0.33 5.74
C GLY A 74 8.84 -0.68 6.32
N TRP A 75 7.97 -1.22 5.48
CA TRP A 75 6.98 -2.22 5.90
C TRP A 75 7.67 -3.56 6.17
N SER A 76 7.28 -4.21 7.25
CA SER A 76 7.85 -5.52 7.62
C SER A 76 7.40 -6.59 6.64
N ALA A 77 8.07 -7.76 6.68
CA ALA A 77 7.68 -8.91 5.86
C ALA A 77 6.27 -9.40 6.16
N GLY A 78 5.77 -9.13 7.35
CA GLY A 78 4.44 -9.52 7.75
C GLY A 78 4.41 -10.82 8.53
N ILE A 79 3.31 -11.04 9.22
CA ILE A 79 3.05 -12.28 9.93
C ILE A 79 1.72 -12.84 9.44
N ALA A 80 1.68 -14.16 9.22
CA ALA A 80 0.46 -14.83 8.83
C ALA A 80 -0.57 -14.80 9.98
N ILE A 81 -1.81 -14.62 9.61
CA ILE A 81 -2.89 -14.54 10.57
C ILE A 81 -3.85 -15.70 10.33
#